data_6611e623eb650766d5be234d6991b660
#
_entry.id   6611e623eb650766d5be234d6991b660
#
_cell.length_a   1.000
_cell.length_b   1.000
_cell.length_c   1.000
_cell.angle_alpha   90.00
_cell.angle_beta   90.00
_cell.angle_gamma   90.00
#
_symmetry.space_group_name_H-M   'P 1'
#
loop_
_entity.id
_entity.type
_entity.pdbx_description
1 polymer ?
#
loop_
_entity_poly.entity_id
_entity_poly.type
_entity_poly.pdbx_seq_one_letter_code
_entity_poly.pdbx_strand_id
1 'polypeptide(L)'
;MAFSPFERLVAVRYLRARRQEGFISVIAAFSFVGILLGVGTLIVVMSVMNGFRDDLLARILGVNGHVTVVGQKAPITDYDGLVAKIRGVPGVVQATPLVEGQVMVTAHGYGVGAMVRGLRAEDFAGRSLLADNIIAGSLDAFARGDGVIIGSRLASKLRVVLGDDITLVSPQGEVTAFGTVPRMKAYPVVGVFEVGMYEYDSSFVYAPLEAAQLFFRYRDSVSHIEIMLDDADRALAVRPAIADVVGDAGVTYEWQRVNSSFFAALIVERNVMFIILTLIIVIAAFNIISSQIMLVQDKARGIAILRTIGATQGMVLRIFFATGASVGVLGTVVGAAIGITFAANIDAIRVWIETTFNVNLWPPEVRFLAQMPSKIDSTETILVIVVALVLTFLASLYPAWKAARLDPVEVLRYE
;
A
#
# COMPACT_ATOMS: atom_id res chain seq x y z
N MET A 1 -13.47 -13.65 -39.44
CA MET A 1 -14.51 -14.61 -39.83
C MET A 1 -15.79 -14.27 -39.06
N ALA A 2 -16.87 -13.90 -39.76
CA ALA A 2 -18.12 -13.51 -39.10
C ALA A 2 -18.86 -14.76 -38.60
N PHE A 3 -19.31 -14.75 -37.34
CA PHE A 3 -20.20 -15.77 -36.81
C PHE A 3 -21.54 -15.76 -37.56
N SER A 4 -21.97 -16.93 -38.03
CA SER A 4 -23.28 -17.03 -38.68
C SER A 4 -24.41 -16.83 -37.63
N PRO A 5 -25.62 -16.40 -38.09
CA PRO A 5 -26.78 -16.30 -37.20
C PRO A 5 -27.10 -17.61 -36.45
N PHE A 6 -26.88 -18.73 -37.13
CA PHE A 6 -27.05 -20.08 -36.57
C PHE A 6 -26.07 -20.36 -35.43
N GLU A 7 -24.78 -20.03 -35.60
CA GLU A 7 -23.75 -20.24 -34.58
C GLU A 7 -24.02 -19.43 -33.31
N ARG A 8 -24.47 -18.17 -33.46
CA ARG A 8 -24.86 -17.30 -32.35
C ARG A 8 -26.07 -17.87 -31.61
N LEU A 9 -27.10 -18.30 -32.33
CA LEU A 9 -28.31 -18.87 -31.72
C LEU A 9 -28.00 -20.12 -30.93
N VAL A 10 -27.18 -21.03 -31.46
CA VAL A 10 -26.79 -22.27 -30.78
C VAL A 10 -25.91 -21.96 -29.53
N ALA A 11 -24.95 -21.04 -29.65
CA ALA A 11 -24.11 -20.64 -28.52
C ALA A 11 -24.94 -20.05 -27.36
N VAL A 12 -25.86 -19.12 -27.66
CA VAL A 12 -26.77 -18.54 -26.66
C VAL A 12 -27.67 -19.59 -26.06
N ARG A 13 -28.15 -20.57 -26.85
CA ARG A 13 -29.01 -21.64 -26.37
C ARG A 13 -28.26 -22.61 -25.45
N TYR A 14 -26.98 -22.84 -25.65
CA TYR A 14 -26.13 -23.64 -24.76
C TYR A 14 -25.82 -22.93 -23.42
N LEU A 15 -25.83 -21.61 -23.39
CA LEU A 15 -25.72 -20.82 -22.16
C LEU A 15 -27.03 -20.76 -21.37
N ARG A 16 -28.19 -20.90 -22.06
CA ARG A 16 -29.53 -20.78 -21.45
C ARG A 16 -30.04 -22.16 -21.08
N ALA A 17 -29.84 -22.55 -19.81
CA ALA A 17 -30.28 -23.84 -19.30
C ALA A 17 -31.77 -24.07 -19.47
N ARG A 18 -32.18 -25.26 -19.95
CA ARG A 18 -33.55 -25.79 -19.82
C ARG A 18 -33.71 -26.36 -18.41
N ARG A 19 -34.94 -26.27 -17.86
CA ARG A 19 -35.31 -26.74 -16.52
C ARG A 19 -34.95 -28.21 -16.21
N GLN A 20 -34.66 -29.03 -17.23
CA GLN A 20 -34.26 -30.44 -17.11
C GLN A 20 -32.74 -30.67 -17.10
N GLU A 21 -31.90 -29.63 -17.35
CA GLU A 21 -30.44 -29.74 -17.47
C GLU A 21 -29.72 -28.95 -16.34
N GLY A 22 -30.23 -29.09 -15.09
CA GLY A 22 -29.75 -28.33 -13.94
C GLY A 22 -28.25 -28.45 -13.66
N PHE A 23 -27.63 -29.59 -13.99
CA PHE A 23 -26.22 -29.87 -13.74
C PHE A 23 -25.29 -29.01 -14.62
N ILE A 24 -25.66 -28.77 -15.90
CA ILE A 24 -24.86 -27.95 -16.84
C ILE A 24 -24.86 -26.48 -16.42
N SER A 25 -26.03 -25.99 -15.98
CA SER A 25 -26.17 -24.62 -15.46
C SER A 25 -25.28 -24.39 -14.22
N VAL A 26 -25.15 -25.40 -13.37
CA VAL A 26 -24.30 -25.38 -12.18
C VAL A 26 -22.82 -25.27 -12.57
N ILE A 27 -22.35 -26.02 -13.56
CA ILE A 27 -20.95 -25.99 -14.01
C ILE A 27 -20.59 -24.63 -14.62
N ALA A 28 -21.46 -24.11 -15.50
CA ALA A 28 -21.27 -22.79 -16.09
C ALA A 28 -21.30 -21.68 -15.03
N ALA A 29 -22.16 -21.81 -14.00
CA ALA A 29 -22.20 -20.92 -12.87
C ALA A 29 -20.93 -20.97 -12.02
N PHE A 30 -20.38 -22.17 -11.75
CA PHE A 30 -19.12 -22.31 -11.03
C PHE A 30 -17.95 -21.66 -11.80
N SER A 31 -17.90 -21.82 -13.13
CA SER A 31 -16.88 -21.15 -13.95
C SER A 31 -17.02 -19.65 -13.93
N PHE A 32 -18.24 -19.15 -14.10
CA PHE A 32 -18.55 -17.73 -14.01
C PHE A 32 -18.15 -17.15 -12.66
N VAL A 33 -18.55 -17.79 -11.55
CA VAL A 33 -18.18 -17.37 -10.18
C VAL A 33 -16.67 -17.45 -9.96
N GLY A 34 -16.01 -18.51 -10.46
CA GLY A 34 -14.56 -18.64 -10.35
C GLY A 34 -13.80 -17.50 -11.04
N ILE A 35 -14.20 -17.12 -12.26
CA ILE A 35 -13.60 -15.99 -12.98
C ILE A 35 -13.93 -14.67 -12.28
N LEU A 36 -15.19 -14.48 -11.88
CA LEU A 36 -15.65 -13.29 -11.16
C LEU A 36 -14.86 -13.07 -9.89
N LEU A 37 -14.75 -14.11 -9.06
CA LEU A 37 -13.96 -14.04 -7.81
C LEU A 37 -12.48 -13.84 -8.09
N GLY A 38 -11.91 -14.53 -9.08
CA GLY A 38 -10.51 -14.37 -9.44
C GLY A 38 -10.18 -12.94 -9.84
N VAL A 39 -10.92 -12.37 -10.80
CA VAL A 39 -10.71 -10.99 -11.26
C VAL A 39 -11.02 -9.97 -10.16
N GLY A 40 -12.14 -10.15 -9.45
CA GLY A 40 -12.52 -9.25 -8.36
C GLY A 40 -11.49 -9.21 -7.24
N THR A 41 -11.04 -10.38 -6.77
CA THR A 41 -10.00 -10.48 -5.72
C THR A 41 -8.68 -9.85 -6.18
N LEU A 42 -8.29 -10.07 -7.44
CA LEU A 42 -7.08 -9.45 -7.99
C LEU A 42 -7.14 -7.92 -7.91
N ILE A 43 -8.22 -7.33 -8.38
CA ILE A 43 -8.40 -5.87 -8.38
C ILE A 43 -8.40 -5.34 -6.94
N VAL A 44 -9.10 -6.00 -6.01
CA VAL A 44 -9.15 -5.58 -4.61
C VAL A 44 -7.76 -5.64 -3.97
N VAL A 45 -7.06 -6.76 -4.11
CA VAL A 45 -5.74 -6.95 -3.49
C VAL A 45 -4.74 -5.94 -4.04
N MET A 46 -4.68 -5.75 -5.37
CA MET A 46 -3.78 -4.75 -5.97
C MET A 46 -4.13 -3.33 -5.51
N SER A 47 -5.41 -2.97 -5.48
CA SER A 47 -5.83 -1.63 -5.04
C SER A 47 -5.46 -1.35 -3.58
N VAL A 48 -5.62 -2.33 -2.69
CA VAL A 48 -5.22 -2.21 -1.27
C VAL A 48 -3.71 -2.09 -1.14
N MET A 49 -2.95 -2.90 -1.88
CA MET A 49 -1.48 -2.85 -1.84
C MET A 49 -0.92 -1.53 -2.36
N ASN A 50 -1.47 -1.04 -3.48
CA ASN A 50 -1.09 0.25 -4.03
C ASN A 50 -1.44 1.39 -3.06
N GLY A 51 -2.66 1.35 -2.50
CA GLY A 51 -3.08 2.32 -1.48
C GLY A 51 -2.19 2.30 -0.24
N PHE A 52 -1.88 1.12 0.28
CA PHE A 52 -1.00 0.94 1.43
C PHE A 52 0.41 1.49 1.17
N ARG A 53 0.99 1.13 0.04
CA ARG A 53 2.31 1.62 -0.36
C ARG A 53 2.34 3.15 -0.50
N ASP A 54 1.40 3.71 -1.23
CA ASP A 54 1.38 5.14 -1.52
C ASP A 54 1.10 5.96 -0.26
N ASP A 55 0.14 5.56 0.59
CA ASP A 55 -0.17 6.27 1.83
C ASP A 55 0.99 6.17 2.83
N LEU A 56 1.62 5.00 2.95
CA LEU A 56 2.77 4.81 3.82
C LEU A 56 3.97 5.66 3.36
N LEU A 57 4.27 5.66 2.06
CA LEU A 57 5.34 6.50 1.50
C LEU A 57 5.04 7.98 1.68
N ALA A 58 3.82 8.44 1.42
CA ALA A 58 3.43 9.83 1.60
C ALA A 58 3.62 10.31 3.05
N ARG A 59 3.29 9.45 4.04
CA ARG A 59 3.50 9.79 5.47
C ARG A 59 4.96 9.77 5.86
N ILE A 60 5.73 8.77 5.42
CA ILE A 60 7.17 8.71 5.69
C ILE A 60 7.88 9.93 5.13
N LEU A 61 7.58 10.27 3.87
CA LEU A 61 8.22 11.39 3.16
C LEU A 61 7.70 12.76 3.61
N GLY A 62 6.47 12.83 4.12
CA GLY A 62 5.91 14.07 4.67
C GLY A 62 6.45 14.43 6.07
N VAL A 63 6.90 13.42 6.83
CA VAL A 63 7.48 13.63 8.17
C VAL A 63 9.01 13.73 8.13
N ASN A 64 9.67 12.95 7.26
CA ASN A 64 11.13 12.91 7.16
C ASN A 64 11.64 13.62 5.92
N GLY A 65 12.89 14.09 5.95
CA GLY A 65 13.55 14.68 4.81
C GLY A 65 13.79 13.70 3.65
N HIS A 66 13.73 14.19 2.43
CA HIS A 66 14.03 13.41 1.22
C HIS A 66 15.53 13.17 1.05
N VAL A 67 16.36 14.10 1.53
CA VAL A 67 17.81 13.96 1.65
C VAL A 67 18.21 14.37 3.06
N THR A 68 19.10 13.61 3.68
CA THR A 68 19.64 13.89 5.02
C THR A 68 21.12 14.13 4.95
N VAL A 69 21.59 15.22 5.54
CA VAL A 69 23.01 15.53 5.70
C VAL A 69 23.42 15.22 7.13
N VAL A 70 24.32 14.29 7.32
CA VAL A 70 24.86 13.92 8.64
C VAL A 70 26.32 14.37 8.75
N GLY A 71 26.71 14.94 9.88
CA GLY A 71 28.09 15.33 10.10
C GLY A 71 29.05 14.15 10.00
N GLN A 72 30.17 14.29 9.30
CA GLN A 72 31.06 13.18 9.00
C GLN A 72 31.88 12.70 10.22
N LYS A 73 32.38 13.63 11.03
CA LYS A 73 33.25 13.32 12.20
C LYS A 73 32.73 13.92 13.50
N ALA A 74 31.87 14.93 13.41
CA ALA A 74 31.32 15.68 14.53
C ALA A 74 29.94 16.24 14.14
N PRO A 75 29.13 16.70 15.09
CA PRO A 75 27.91 17.45 14.80
C PRO A 75 28.20 18.69 13.92
N ILE A 76 27.21 19.08 13.13
CA ILE A 76 27.32 20.21 12.20
C ILE A 76 27.22 21.52 12.98
N THR A 77 28.27 22.36 12.96
CA THR A 77 28.36 23.60 13.77
C THR A 77 27.89 24.84 13.02
N ASP A 78 28.28 25.04 11.77
CA ASP A 78 27.83 26.17 10.94
C ASP A 78 26.59 25.76 10.11
N TYR A 79 25.54 25.30 10.83
CA TYR A 79 24.36 24.75 10.18
C TYR A 79 23.53 25.83 9.47
N ASP A 80 23.46 27.07 9.97
CA ASP A 80 22.69 28.15 9.33
C ASP A 80 23.31 28.60 8.01
N GLY A 81 24.64 28.75 7.96
CA GLY A 81 25.36 29.05 6.71
C GLY A 81 25.22 27.92 5.70
N LEU A 82 25.25 26.67 6.16
CA LEU A 82 25.08 25.49 5.31
C LEU A 82 23.64 25.36 4.79
N VAL A 83 22.63 25.55 5.64
CA VAL A 83 21.20 25.57 5.27
C VAL A 83 20.92 26.63 4.21
N ALA A 84 21.47 27.85 4.36
CA ALA A 84 21.31 28.91 3.37
C ALA A 84 21.86 28.51 1.98
N LYS A 85 23.03 27.85 1.94
CA LYS A 85 23.63 27.35 0.69
C LYS A 85 22.80 26.20 0.10
N ILE A 86 22.32 25.25 0.90
CA ILE A 86 21.52 24.11 0.46
C ILE A 86 20.19 24.60 -0.13
N ARG A 87 19.53 25.58 0.46
CA ARG A 87 18.30 26.21 -0.08
C ARG A 87 18.49 26.83 -1.46
N GLY A 88 19.71 27.14 -1.86
CA GLY A 88 20.06 27.62 -3.21
C GLY A 88 20.13 26.52 -4.27
N VAL A 89 20.09 25.24 -3.90
CA VAL A 89 20.13 24.13 -4.85
C VAL A 89 18.76 23.96 -5.54
N PRO A 90 18.69 23.89 -6.86
CA PRO A 90 17.43 23.71 -7.59
C PRO A 90 16.70 22.44 -7.18
N GLY A 91 15.40 22.58 -6.87
CA GLY A 91 14.54 21.49 -6.41
C GLY A 91 14.47 21.34 -4.88
N VAL A 92 15.27 22.10 -4.11
CA VAL A 92 15.15 22.15 -2.65
C VAL A 92 14.03 23.13 -2.25
N VAL A 93 13.05 22.62 -1.49
CA VAL A 93 11.93 23.41 -0.96
C VAL A 93 12.24 23.88 0.45
N GLN A 94 12.79 23.02 1.29
CA GLN A 94 13.11 23.31 2.67
C GLN A 94 14.38 22.57 3.09
N ALA A 95 15.20 23.22 3.93
CA ALA A 95 16.33 22.59 4.61
C ALA A 95 16.20 22.94 6.11
N THR A 96 16.08 21.91 6.95
CA THR A 96 15.78 21.99 8.37
C THR A 96 16.94 21.47 9.18
N PRO A 97 17.62 22.29 10.00
CA PRO A 97 18.59 21.81 10.97
C PRO A 97 17.86 21.11 12.12
N LEU A 98 18.35 19.96 12.55
CA LEU A 98 17.62 19.08 13.47
C LEU A 98 18.55 18.45 14.52
N VAL A 99 18.10 18.41 15.75
CA VAL A 99 18.70 17.61 16.83
C VAL A 99 17.78 16.44 17.14
N GLU A 100 18.27 15.24 16.93
CA GLU A 100 17.50 14.03 17.18
C GLU A 100 18.18 13.13 18.23
N GLY A 101 17.38 12.55 19.11
CA GLY A 101 17.89 11.63 20.12
C GLY A 101 16.80 10.76 20.75
N GLN A 102 17.17 9.54 21.10
CA GLN A 102 16.29 8.61 21.79
C GLN A 102 16.23 8.91 23.27
N VAL A 103 15.04 8.85 23.82
CA VAL A 103 14.76 9.07 25.24
C VAL A 103 13.72 8.09 25.75
N MET A 104 13.63 7.95 27.07
CA MET A 104 12.43 7.45 27.73
C MET A 104 11.60 8.67 28.16
N VAL A 105 10.33 8.70 27.76
CA VAL A 105 9.37 9.71 28.20
C VAL A 105 8.55 9.12 29.33
N THR A 106 8.47 9.83 30.45
CA THR A 106 7.71 9.36 31.62
C THR A 106 6.69 10.40 32.07
N ALA A 107 5.50 9.93 32.46
CA ALA A 107 4.47 10.73 33.10
C ALA A 107 3.54 9.80 33.91
N HIS A 108 2.99 10.25 35.02
CA HIS A 108 2.02 9.52 35.86
C HIS A 108 2.39 8.06 36.16
N GLY A 109 3.71 7.77 36.28
CA GLY A 109 4.22 6.41 36.56
C GLY A 109 4.32 5.50 35.32
N TYR A 110 3.95 5.99 34.09
CA TYR A 110 4.16 5.29 32.86
C TYR A 110 5.47 5.72 32.18
N GLY A 111 6.08 4.83 31.42
CA GLY A 111 7.31 5.11 30.67
C GLY A 111 7.26 4.50 29.28
N VAL A 112 7.60 5.29 28.26
CA VAL A 112 7.58 4.88 26.85
C VAL A 112 8.87 5.37 26.20
N GLY A 113 9.52 4.49 25.40
CA GLY A 113 10.63 4.91 24.54
C GLY A 113 10.13 5.85 23.44
N ALA A 114 10.81 6.97 23.24
CA ALA A 114 10.44 7.95 22.22
C ALA A 114 11.68 8.57 21.56
N MET A 115 11.45 9.16 20.38
CA MET A 115 12.40 9.95 19.61
C MET A 115 12.07 11.42 19.80
N VAL A 116 13.00 12.18 20.36
CA VAL A 116 12.88 13.64 20.43
C VAL A 116 13.50 14.25 19.18
N ARG A 117 12.74 15.12 18.52
CA ARG A 117 13.19 15.93 17.39
C ARG A 117 13.14 17.41 17.76
N GLY A 118 14.30 18.01 17.90
CA GLY A 118 14.45 19.44 18.12
C GLY A 118 14.53 20.19 16.79
N LEU A 119 13.58 21.08 16.53
CA LEU A 119 13.56 21.93 15.34
C LEU A 119 12.92 23.28 15.62
N ARG A 120 13.11 24.25 14.72
CA ARG A 120 12.50 25.57 14.84
C ARG A 120 11.01 25.51 14.52
N ALA A 121 10.23 26.40 15.12
CA ALA A 121 8.78 26.47 14.89
C ALA A 121 8.45 26.74 13.41
N GLU A 122 9.25 27.59 12.73
CA GLU A 122 9.12 27.89 11.30
C GLU A 122 9.34 26.63 10.43
N ASP A 123 10.31 25.78 10.81
CA ASP A 123 10.61 24.54 10.11
C ASP A 123 9.52 23.47 10.37
N PHE A 124 8.92 23.46 11.57
CA PHE A 124 7.74 22.64 11.86
C PHE A 124 6.54 23.08 11.02
N ALA A 125 6.26 24.40 10.97
CA ALA A 125 5.19 24.97 10.16
C ALA A 125 5.34 24.71 8.66
N GLY A 126 6.58 24.63 8.16
CA GLY A 126 6.87 24.30 6.78
C GLY A 126 6.56 22.85 6.39
N ARG A 127 6.30 21.96 7.36
CA ARG A 127 5.89 20.57 7.14
C ARG A 127 4.37 20.46 7.26
N SER A 128 3.65 20.61 6.15
CA SER A 128 2.18 20.60 6.13
C SER A 128 1.59 19.35 6.81
N LEU A 129 2.18 18.17 6.60
CA LEU A 129 1.72 16.94 7.23
C LEU A 129 1.77 16.98 8.78
N LEU A 130 2.68 17.75 9.37
CA LEU A 130 2.75 17.93 10.83
C LEU A 130 1.89 19.12 11.28
N ALA A 131 2.05 20.27 10.62
CA ALA A 131 1.41 21.52 11.01
C ALA A 131 -0.12 21.47 10.89
N ASP A 132 -0.64 20.88 9.81
CA ASP A 132 -2.08 20.77 9.55
C ASP A 132 -2.75 19.68 10.39
N ASN A 133 -1.97 18.80 11.04
CA ASN A 133 -2.46 17.69 11.84
C ASN A 133 -2.22 17.88 13.35
N ILE A 134 -2.10 19.10 13.83
CA ILE A 134 -2.17 19.42 15.26
C ILE A 134 -3.63 19.34 15.68
N ILE A 135 -3.98 18.33 16.49
CA ILE A 135 -5.35 18.06 16.95
C ILE A 135 -5.71 18.76 18.26
N ALA A 136 -4.70 19.18 19.02
CA ALA A 136 -4.89 19.94 20.27
C ALA A 136 -3.69 20.84 20.51
N GLY A 137 -3.90 22.00 21.12
CA GLY A 137 -2.86 22.97 21.43
C GLY A 137 -2.57 23.96 20.30
N SER A 138 -1.38 24.58 20.33
CA SER A 138 -1.01 25.67 19.43
C SER A 138 0.49 25.65 19.11
N LEU A 139 0.82 25.90 17.85
CA LEU A 139 2.21 26.11 17.41
C LEU A 139 2.82 27.38 17.99
N ASP A 140 2.01 28.38 18.37
CA ASP A 140 2.51 29.62 18.98
C ASP A 140 3.17 29.38 20.33
N ALA A 141 2.61 28.50 21.16
CA ALA A 141 3.21 28.10 22.45
C ALA A 141 4.54 27.38 22.23
N PHE A 142 4.60 26.51 21.22
CA PHE A 142 5.85 25.85 20.80
C PHE A 142 6.90 26.85 20.30
N ALA A 143 6.48 27.86 19.52
CA ALA A 143 7.35 28.91 18.99
C ALA A 143 7.97 29.79 20.09
N ARG A 144 7.26 30.00 21.20
CA ARG A 144 7.78 30.70 22.37
C ARG A 144 8.74 29.87 23.21
N GLY A 145 8.86 28.57 22.93
CA GLY A 145 9.67 27.66 23.73
C GLY A 145 9.00 27.15 25.01
N ASP A 146 7.66 27.35 25.12
CA ASP A 146 6.90 27.05 26.34
C ASP A 146 6.80 25.54 26.64
N GLY A 147 7.02 24.66 25.66
CA GLY A 147 6.91 23.22 25.87
C GLY A 147 7.12 22.40 24.61
N VAL A 148 6.59 21.17 24.57
CA VAL A 148 6.78 20.18 23.54
C VAL A 148 5.45 19.79 22.88
N ILE A 149 5.53 19.32 21.62
CA ILE A 149 4.41 18.73 20.90
C ILE A 149 4.64 17.21 20.85
N ILE A 150 3.61 16.42 21.17
CA ILE A 150 3.71 14.95 21.22
C ILE A 150 2.65 14.29 20.36
N GLY A 151 2.90 13.03 19.94
CA GLY A 151 1.91 12.27 19.18
C GLY A 151 0.71 11.85 20.03
N SER A 152 -0.47 11.75 19.41
CA SER A 152 -1.76 11.45 20.08
C SER A 152 -1.74 10.11 20.82
N ARG A 153 -1.10 9.11 20.23
CA ARG A 153 -0.96 7.78 20.85
C ARG A 153 0.05 7.76 22.00
N LEU A 154 1.10 8.58 21.91
CA LEU A 154 2.04 8.77 23.01
C LEU A 154 1.34 9.45 24.21
N ALA A 155 0.55 10.49 23.94
CA ALA A 155 -0.26 11.14 24.97
C ALA A 155 -1.22 10.15 25.65
N SER A 156 -1.89 9.31 24.87
CA SER A 156 -2.80 8.27 25.37
C SER A 156 -2.07 7.21 26.22
N LYS A 157 -0.89 6.73 25.79
CA LYS A 157 -0.08 5.75 26.54
C LYS A 157 0.41 6.30 27.87
N LEU A 158 0.78 7.56 27.91
CA LEU A 158 1.25 8.26 29.11
C LEU A 158 0.12 8.80 29.98
N ARG A 159 -1.14 8.78 29.45
CA ARG A 159 -2.33 9.36 30.07
C ARG A 159 -2.19 10.85 30.38
N VAL A 160 -1.56 11.59 29.47
CA VAL A 160 -1.36 13.03 29.58
C VAL A 160 -2.31 13.78 28.65
N VAL A 161 -2.66 14.97 29.07
CA VAL A 161 -3.45 15.94 28.30
C VAL A 161 -2.67 17.23 28.09
N LEU A 162 -3.21 18.16 27.31
CA LEU A 162 -2.60 19.45 27.07
C LEU A 162 -2.37 20.20 28.40
N GLY A 163 -1.16 20.69 28.61
CA GLY A 163 -0.72 21.38 29.82
C GLY A 163 -0.08 20.48 30.90
N ASP A 164 -0.19 19.17 30.80
CA ASP A 164 0.51 18.24 31.69
C ASP A 164 2.02 18.23 31.40
N ASP A 165 2.82 17.92 32.44
CA ASP A 165 4.25 17.76 32.28
C ASP A 165 4.63 16.33 31.91
N ILE A 166 5.52 16.18 30.94
CA ILE A 166 6.24 14.95 30.64
C ILE A 166 7.71 15.10 30.99
N THR A 167 8.33 14.04 31.50
CA THR A 167 9.77 14.04 31.80
C THR A 167 10.52 13.24 30.73
N LEU A 168 11.46 13.91 30.05
CA LEU A 168 12.40 13.27 29.14
C LEU A 168 13.58 12.74 29.94
N VAL A 169 13.92 11.47 29.79
CA VAL A 169 15.02 10.78 30.42
C VAL A 169 15.99 10.29 29.33
N SER A 170 17.19 10.87 29.30
CA SER A 170 18.23 10.47 28.34
C SER A 170 18.94 9.21 28.82
N PRO A 171 19.14 8.19 27.98
CA PRO A 171 19.99 7.05 28.31
C PRO A 171 21.47 7.43 28.43
N GLN A 172 21.87 8.52 27.78
CA GLN A 172 23.23 9.08 27.92
C GLN A 172 23.29 9.97 29.12
N GLY A 173 23.68 9.36 30.28
CA GLY A 173 23.83 10.05 31.52
C GLY A 173 25.18 10.75 31.70
N GLU A 174 25.32 11.43 32.84
CA GLU A 174 26.60 11.98 33.31
C GLU A 174 27.35 10.94 34.10
N VAL A 175 28.63 10.74 33.76
CA VAL A 175 29.49 9.89 34.58
C VAL A 175 29.89 10.67 35.83
N THR A 176 29.42 10.21 36.97
CA THR A 176 29.75 10.77 38.27
C THR A 176 30.61 9.80 39.07
N ALA A 177 31.17 10.24 40.19
CA ALA A 177 31.92 9.38 41.08
C ALA A 177 31.12 8.19 41.64
N PHE A 178 29.79 8.26 41.59
CA PHE A 178 28.83 7.26 42.04
C PHE A 178 28.16 6.44 40.95
N GLY A 179 28.60 6.60 39.70
CA GLY A 179 28.02 5.95 38.51
C GLY A 179 27.41 6.92 37.50
N THR A 180 26.77 6.38 36.48
CA THR A 180 26.13 7.18 35.44
C THR A 180 24.72 7.59 35.85
N VAL A 181 24.50 8.92 36.01
CA VAL A 181 23.17 9.48 36.32
C VAL A 181 22.47 9.91 35.04
N PRO A 182 21.28 9.37 34.72
CA PRO A 182 20.50 9.80 33.57
C PRO A 182 20.16 11.29 33.66
N ARG A 183 20.21 11.98 32.51
CA ARG A 183 19.71 13.36 32.43
C ARG A 183 18.21 13.34 32.34
N MET A 184 17.57 14.14 33.18
CA MET A 184 16.11 14.25 33.25
C MET A 184 15.69 15.71 33.13
N LYS A 185 14.65 16.00 32.35
CA LYS A 185 14.05 17.33 32.26
C LYS A 185 12.55 17.22 31.95
N ALA A 186 11.76 17.94 32.76
CA ALA A 186 10.32 18.06 32.53
C ALA A 186 10.02 19.15 31.51
N TYR A 187 9.01 18.91 30.68
CA TYR A 187 8.47 19.83 29.70
C TYR A 187 6.94 19.75 29.68
N PRO A 188 6.22 20.87 29.67
CA PRO A 188 4.78 20.87 29.49
C PRO A 188 4.41 20.49 28.05
N VAL A 189 3.31 19.76 27.89
CA VAL A 189 2.73 19.42 26.60
C VAL A 189 1.92 20.61 26.10
N VAL A 190 2.40 21.30 25.06
CA VAL A 190 1.76 22.46 24.44
C VAL A 190 1.00 22.15 23.15
N GLY A 191 1.15 20.93 22.63
CA GLY A 191 0.43 20.47 21.47
C GLY A 191 0.42 18.96 21.34
N VAL A 192 -0.59 18.45 20.65
CA VAL A 192 -0.75 17.04 20.30
C VAL A 192 -0.99 16.95 18.79
N PHE A 193 -0.21 16.11 18.12
CA PHE A 193 -0.38 15.87 16.65
C PHE A 193 -0.85 14.44 16.38
N GLU A 194 -1.49 14.24 15.23
CA GLU A 194 -1.91 12.93 14.73
C GLU A 194 -1.75 12.86 13.21
N VAL A 195 -0.66 12.26 12.74
CA VAL A 195 -0.41 12.07 11.30
C VAL A 195 -1.01 10.79 10.76
N GLY A 196 -1.65 9.97 11.61
CA GLY A 196 -2.28 8.70 11.23
C GLY A 196 -1.31 7.57 10.93
N MET A 197 -0.03 7.70 11.33
CA MET A 197 0.96 6.64 11.30
C MET A 197 1.34 6.27 12.73
N TYR A 198 1.07 5.01 13.10
CA TYR A 198 1.21 4.54 14.49
C TYR A 198 2.59 4.83 15.09
N GLU A 199 3.66 4.62 14.34
CA GLU A 199 5.03 4.81 14.80
C GLU A 199 5.29 6.27 15.18
N TYR A 200 4.89 7.23 14.35
CA TYR A 200 5.08 8.65 14.65
C TYR A 200 4.16 9.12 15.77
N ASP A 201 2.89 8.76 15.72
CA ASP A 201 1.91 9.16 16.73
C ASP A 201 2.18 8.56 18.11
N SER A 202 2.94 7.44 18.19
CA SER A 202 3.19 6.72 19.44
C SER A 202 4.57 6.94 20.05
N SER A 203 5.51 7.54 19.30
CA SER A 203 6.92 7.60 19.74
C SER A 203 7.66 8.90 19.42
N PHE A 204 7.02 9.91 18.79
CA PHE A 204 7.70 11.16 18.48
C PHE A 204 7.31 12.28 19.44
N VAL A 205 8.33 13.04 19.83
CA VAL A 205 8.24 14.27 20.63
C VAL A 205 8.99 15.36 19.88
N TYR A 206 8.30 16.44 19.53
CA TYR A 206 8.92 17.62 18.95
C TYR A 206 9.20 18.64 20.04
N ALA A 207 10.45 19.12 20.11
CA ALA A 207 10.91 20.13 21.04
C ALA A 207 11.48 21.34 20.29
N PRO A 208 11.45 22.56 20.84
CA PRO A 208 12.20 23.67 20.29
C PRO A 208 13.69 23.33 20.11
N LEU A 209 14.32 23.82 19.04
CA LEU A 209 15.70 23.44 18.68
C LEU A 209 16.67 23.70 19.82
N GLU A 210 16.61 24.89 20.43
CA GLU A 210 17.49 25.28 21.53
C GLU A 210 17.28 24.38 22.78
N ALA A 211 16.03 23.99 23.05
CA ALA A 211 15.71 23.09 24.15
C ALA A 211 16.33 21.70 23.94
N ALA A 212 16.26 21.19 22.71
CA ALA A 212 16.87 19.92 22.33
C ALA A 212 18.40 19.99 22.30
N GLN A 213 18.99 21.08 21.79
CA GLN A 213 20.44 21.32 21.82
C GLN A 213 20.96 21.32 23.27
N LEU A 214 20.27 22.01 24.18
CA LEU A 214 20.62 22.01 25.60
C LEU A 214 20.48 20.63 26.21
N PHE A 215 19.37 19.93 25.96
CA PHE A 215 19.12 18.61 26.55
C PHE A 215 20.11 17.54 26.05
N PHE A 216 20.45 17.52 24.77
CA PHE A 216 21.38 16.54 24.20
C PHE A 216 22.84 17.01 24.16
N ARG A 217 23.14 18.23 24.65
CA ARG A 217 24.51 18.84 24.68
C ARG A 217 25.11 19.08 23.30
N TYR A 218 24.29 19.41 22.33
CA TYR A 218 24.76 19.83 21.01
C TYR A 218 25.29 21.28 20.98
N ARG A 219 25.01 22.09 22.03
CA ARG A 219 25.39 23.52 22.09
C ARG A 219 24.93 24.23 20.79
N ASP A 220 25.88 24.82 20.03
CA ASP A 220 25.62 25.53 18.79
C ASP A 220 25.76 24.60 17.55
N SER A 221 25.35 23.34 17.67
CA SER A 221 25.45 22.35 16.60
C SER A 221 24.17 21.54 16.47
N VAL A 222 24.04 20.82 15.35
CA VAL A 222 22.91 19.94 15.09
C VAL A 222 23.38 18.55 14.71
N SER A 223 22.52 17.54 14.93
CA SER A 223 22.82 16.15 14.59
C SER A 223 22.85 15.93 13.07
N HIS A 224 21.91 16.53 12.38
CA HIS A 224 21.78 16.43 10.92
C HIS A 224 20.91 17.57 10.37
N ILE A 225 20.89 17.70 9.02
CA ILE A 225 20.01 18.60 8.29
C ILE A 225 19.11 17.75 7.40
N GLU A 226 17.81 17.87 7.54
CA GLU A 226 16.82 17.25 6.66
C GLU A 226 16.43 18.22 5.53
N ILE A 227 16.38 17.70 4.31
CA ILE A 227 16.10 18.47 3.11
C ILE A 227 14.85 17.91 2.44
N MET A 228 13.86 18.77 2.25
CA MET A 228 12.65 18.47 1.48
C MET A 228 12.83 18.98 0.06
N LEU A 229 12.53 18.15 -0.91
CA LEU A 229 12.55 18.47 -2.34
C LEU A 229 11.12 18.69 -2.85
N ASP A 230 11.00 19.36 -3.98
CA ASP A 230 9.76 19.50 -4.74
C ASP A 230 9.16 18.12 -5.13
N ASP A 231 10.04 17.14 -5.40
CA ASP A 231 9.70 15.77 -5.73
C ASP A 231 10.68 14.82 -5.04
N ALA A 232 10.17 13.97 -4.16
CA ALA A 232 10.94 12.99 -3.40
C ALA A 232 11.65 11.95 -4.28
N ASP A 233 11.09 11.62 -5.44
CA ASP A 233 11.66 10.65 -6.37
C ASP A 233 12.93 11.18 -7.04
N ARG A 234 13.11 12.51 -7.05
CA ARG A 234 14.33 13.17 -7.56
C ARG A 234 15.49 13.17 -6.57
N ALA A 235 15.32 12.63 -5.36
CA ALA A 235 16.36 12.65 -4.31
C ALA A 235 17.71 12.10 -4.80
N LEU A 236 17.71 10.99 -5.55
CA LEU A 236 18.90 10.40 -6.14
C LEU A 236 19.61 11.34 -7.15
N ALA A 237 18.84 12.09 -7.94
CA ALA A 237 19.36 13.00 -8.96
C ALA A 237 19.88 14.31 -8.36
N VAL A 238 19.24 14.82 -7.31
CA VAL A 238 19.59 16.10 -6.66
C VAL A 238 20.70 15.92 -5.61
N ARG A 239 20.81 14.74 -4.97
CA ARG A 239 21.80 14.45 -3.94
C ARG A 239 23.24 14.83 -4.29
N PRO A 240 23.78 14.57 -5.50
CA PRO A 240 25.14 14.98 -5.84
C PRO A 240 25.36 16.50 -5.74
N ALA A 241 24.42 17.32 -6.24
CA ALA A 241 24.50 18.78 -6.15
C ALA A 241 24.46 19.27 -4.69
N ILE A 242 23.67 18.60 -3.82
CA ILE A 242 23.67 18.87 -2.39
C ILE A 242 25.00 18.46 -1.77
N ALA A 243 25.56 17.29 -2.15
CA ALA A 243 26.85 16.82 -1.65
C ALA A 243 28.00 17.77 -2.00
N ASP A 244 28.01 18.36 -3.20
CA ASP A 244 29.00 19.35 -3.62
C ASP A 244 28.93 20.62 -2.74
N VAL A 245 27.73 21.07 -2.36
CA VAL A 245 27.50 22.20 -1.47
C VAL A 245 27.92 21.89 -0.04
N VAL A 246 27.65 20.66 0.44
CA VAL A 246 27.98 20.19 1.79
C VAL A 246 29.49 20.00 1.97
N GLY A 247 30.19 19.51 0.95
CA GLY A 247 31.64 19.26 0.98
C GLY A 247 32.06 18.40 2.18
N ASP A 248 33.08 18.84 2.90
CA ASP A 248 33.66 18.12 4.06
C ASP A 248 32.80 18.25 5.35
N ALA A 249 31.75 19.09 5.35
CA ALA A 249 30.92 19.30 6.54
C ALA A 249 30.04 18.08 6.87
N GLY A 250 29.75 17.22 5.88
CA GLY A 250 28.90 16.06 6.13
C GLY A 250 28.81 15.10 4.97
N VAL A 251 28.03 14.03 5.19
CA VAL A 251 27.69 13.02 4.19
C VAL A 251 26.21 13.07 3.91
N THR A 252 25.83 12.97 2.64
CA THR A 252 24.43 13.02 2.20
C THR A 252 23.88 11.62 1.97
N TYR A 253 22.68 11.37 2.49
CA TYR A 253 21.93 10.13 2.30
C TYR A 253 20.56 10.46 1.74
N GLU A 254 20.17 9.78 0.68
CA GLU A 254 18.81 9.81 0.15
C GLU A 254 17.86 8.94 1.02
N TRP A 255 16.58 9.28 1.04
CA TRP A 255 15.56 8.62 1.85
C TRP A 255 15.42 7.12 1.55
N GLN A 256 15.66 6.70 0.30
CA GLN A 256 15.67 5.30 -0.12
C GLN A 256 16.74 4.50 0.62
N ARG A 257 17.90 5.09 0.86
CA ARG A 257 19.01 4.45 1.59
C ARG A 257 18.75 4.41 3.09
N VAL A 258 18.22 5.49 3.64
CA VAL A 258 17.86 5.56 5.08
C VAL A 258 16.79 4.50 5.41
N ASN A 259 15.84 4.29 4.49
CA ASN A 259 14.74 3.32 4.65
C ASN A 259 14.97 2.03 3.84
N SER A 260 16.22 1.61 3.64
CA SER A 260 16.56 0.48 2.76
C SER A 260 15.91 -0.84 3.12
N SER A 261 15.73 -1.14 4.41
CA SER A 261 15.01 -2.33 4.89
C SER A 261 13.54 -2.33 4.50
N PHE A 262 12.90 -1.16 4.56
CA PHE A 262 11.53 -0.98 4.13
C PHE A 262 11.38 -1.17 2.61
N PHE A 263 12.31 -0.59 1.82
CA PHE A 263 12.34 -0.81 0.37
C PHE A 263 12.57 -2.26 -0.01
N ALA A 264 13.49 -2.93 0.68
CA ALA A 264 13.71 -4.36 0.47
C ALA A 264 12.43 -5.16 0.74
N ALA A 265 11.68 -4.83 1.80
CA ALA A 265 10.40 -5.46 2.08
C ALA A 265 9.36 -5.22 0.98
N LEU A 266 9.26 -3.99 0.43
CA LEU A 266 8.36 -3.66 -0.68
C LEU A 266 8.71 -4.44 -1.97
N ILE A 267 10.01 -4.64 -2.26
CA ILE A 267 10.45 -5.43 -3.42
C ILE A 267 10.06 -6.90 -3.23
N VAL A 268 10.32 -7.47 -2.05
CA VAL A 268 9.92 -8.85 -1.72
C VAL A 268 8.42 -9.01 -1.83
N GLU A 269 7.66 -8.09 -1.27
CA GLU A 269 6.20 -8.07 -1.33
C GLU A 269 5.70 -8.06 -2.79
N ARG A 270 6.22 -7.17 -3.64
CA ARG A 270 5.88 -7.11 -5.07
C ARG A 270 6.13 -8.45 -5.76
N ASN A 271 7.26 -9.11 -5.48
CA ASN A 271 7.58 -10.40 -6.08
C ASN A 271 6.63 -11.51 -5.59
N VAL A 272 6.31 -11.53 -4.29
CA VAL A 272 5.35 -12.47 -3.72
C VAL A 272 3.97 -12.26 -4.32
N MET A 273 3.52 -11.01 -4.44
CA MET A 273 2.25 -10.68 -5.08
C MET A 273 2.21 -11.15 -6.53
N PHE A 274 3.28 -10.93 -7.31
CA PHE A 274 3.38 -11.42 -8.67
C PHE A 274 3.21 -12.96 -8.76
N ILE A 275 3.81 -13.71 -7.85
CA ILE A 275 3.66 -15.17 -7.79
C ILE A 275 2.22 -15.56 -7.45
N ILE A 276 1.62 -14.92 -6.43
CA ILE A 276 0.23 -15.18 -6.03
C ILE A 276 -0.72 -14.88 -7.19
N LEU A 277 -0.56 -13.73 -7.85
CA LEU A 277 -1.36 -13.32 -9.01
C LEU A 277 -1.24 -14.35 -10.15
N THR A 278 -0.03 -14.79 -10.45
CA THR A 278 0.22 -15.82 -11.47
C THR A 278 -0.51 -17.12 -11.10
N LEU A 279 -0.46 -17.54 -9.83
CA LEU A 279 -1.13 -18.76 -9.36
C LEU A 279 -2.67 -18.65 -9.49
N ILE A 280 -3.26 -17.51 -9.11
CA ILE A 280 -4.71 -17.27 -9.26
C ILE A 280 -5.13 -17.33 -10.73
N ILE A 281 -4.32 -16.74 -11.62
CA ILE A 281 -4.53 -16.80 -13.06
C ILE A 281 -4.52 -18.22 -13.60
N VAL A 282 -3.54 -19.03 -13.17
CA VAL A 282 -3.43 -20.44 -13.55
C VAL A 282 -4.65 -21.24 -13.06
N ILE A 283 -5.08 -21.03 -11.83
CA ILE A 283 -6.29 -21.66 -11.26
C ILE A 283 -7.53 -21.29 -12.06
N ALA A 284 -7.69 -20.01 -12.41
CA ALA A 284 -8.81 -19.55 -13.24
C ALA A 284 -8.81 -20.20 -14.62
N ALA A 285 -7.65 -20.32 -15.27
CA ALA A 285 -7.52 -20.99 -16.57
C ALA A 285 -7.90 -22.49 -16.48
N PHE A 286 -7.43 -23.19 -15.45
CA PHE A 286 -7.80 -24.61 -15.25
C PHE A 286 -9.30 -24.77 -14.99
N ASN A 287 -9.90 -23.86 -14.24
CA ASN A 287 -11.35 -23.87 -13.95
C ASN A 287 -12.14 -23.71 -15.26
N ILE A 288 -11.75 -22.78 -16.16
CA ILE A 288 -12.37 -22.58 -17.48
C ILE A 288 -12.23 -23.84 -18.33
N ILE A 289 -11.01 -24.41 -18.42
CA ILE A 289 -10.76 -25.61 -19.25
C ILE A 289 -11.60 -26.78 -18.76
N SER A 290 -11.59 -27.07 -17.44
CA SER A 290 -12.28 -28.19 -16.86
C SER A 290 -13.79 -28.11 -17.07
N SER A 291 -14.38 -26.95 -16.83
CA SER A 291 -15.82 -26.75 -16.99
C SER A 291 -16.24 -26.83 -18.46
N GLN A 292 -15.43 -26.30 -19.37
CA GLN A 292 -15.73 -26.41 -20.78
C GLN A 292 -15.58 -27.84 -21.33
N ILE A 293 -14.59 -28.60 -20.87
CA ILE A 293 -14.46 -30.02 -21.23
C ILE A 293 -15.70 -30.79 -20.78
N MET A 294 -16.18 -30.52 -19.57
CA MET A 294 -17.39 -31.15 -19.04
C MET A 294 -18.64 -30.77 -19.86
N LEU A 295 -18.79 -29.49 -20.22
CA LEU A 295 -19.84 -29.02 -21.11
C LEU A 295 -19.79 -29.72 -22.49
N VAL A 296 -18.61 -29.93 -23.06
CA VAL A 296 -18.41 -30.63 -24.32
C VAL A 296 -18.83 -32.09 -24.21
N GLN A 297 -18.45 -32.78 -23.12
CA GLN A 297 -18.82 -34.18 -22.88
C GLN A 297 -20.34 -34.34 -22.75
N ASP A 298 -20.98 -33.48 -22.01
CA ASP A 298 -22.42 -33.51 -21.81
C ASP A 298 -23.21 -33.21 -23.10
N LYS A 299 -22.69 -32.34 -23.97
CA LYS A 299 -23.30 -32.00 -25.25
C LYS A 299 -22.78 -32.87 -26.42
N ALA A 300 -22.00 -33.93 -26.14
CA ALA A 300 -21.38 -34.76 -27.19
C ALA A 300 -22.41 -35.33 -28.17
N ARG A 301 -23.56 -35.81 -27.69
CA ARG A 301 -24.65 -36.32 -28.51
C ARG A 301 -25.26 -35.21 -29.43
N GLY A 302 -25.48 -34.02 -28.85
CA GLY A 302 -25.95 -32.86 -29.64
C GLY A 302 -24.94 -32.44 -30.71
N ILE A 303 -23.64 -32.51 -30.42
CA ILE A 303 -22.56 -32.24 -31.38
C ILE A 303 -22.57 -33.28 -32.50
N ALA A 304 -22.70 -34.57 -32.16
CA ALA A 304 -22.77 -35.65 -33.13
C ALA A 304 -23.98 -35.48 -34.08
N ILE A 305 -25.17 -35.16 -33.59
CA ILE A 305 -26.38 -34.86 -34.38
C ILE A 305 -26.15 -33.65 -35.29
N LEU A 306 -25.59 -32.56 -34.76
CA LEU A 306 -25.31 -31.37 -35.60
C LEU A 306 -24.34 -31.69 -36.72
N ARG A 307 -23.34 -32.54 -36.48
CA ARG A 307 -22.38 -32.94 -37.50
C ARG A 307 -22.99 -33.88 -38.55
N THR A 308 -23.89 -34.77 -38.17
CA THR A 308 -24.61 -35.61 -39.14
C THR A 308 -25.58 -34.85 -40.06
N ILE A 309 -26.13 -33.72 -39.56
CA ILE A 309 -26.99 -32.79 -40.34
C ILE A 309 -26.16 -31.85 -41.21
N GLY A 310 -24.79 -31.88 -41.12
CA GLY A 310 -23.92 -31.13 -42.00
C GLY A 310 -23.12 -29.99 -41.35
N ALA A 311 -23.14 -29.85 -40.05
CA ALA A 311 -22.30 -28.86 -39.40
C ALA A 311 -20.80 -29.22 -39.51
N THR A 312 -19.99 -28.26 -39.98
CA THR A 312 -18.53 -28.46 -40.13
C THR A 312 -17.80 -28.40 -38.77
N GLN A 313 -16.59 -28.98 -38.76
CA GLN A 313 -15.73 -28.91 -37.54
C GLN A 313 -15.49 -27.46 -37.10
N GLY A 314 -15.29 -26.55 -38.06
CA GLY A 314 -15.09 -25.12 -37.78
C GLY A 314 -16.32 -24.44 -37.16
N MET A 315 -17.55 -24.86 -37.54
CA MET A 315 -18.79 -24.36 -36.93
C MET A 315 -18.86 -24.81 -35.46
N VAL A 316 -18.61 -26.07 -35.16
CA VAL A 316 -18.60 -26.61 -33.80
C VAL A 316 -17.55 -25.89 -32.95
N LEU A 317 -16.31 -25.73 -33.46
CA LEU A 317 -15.24 -24.99 -32.79
C LEU A 317 -15.70 -23.57 -32.43
N ARG A 318 -16.27 -22.82 -33.38
CA ARG A 318 -16.72 -21.44 -33.13
C ARG A 318 -17.85 -21.38 -32.11
N ILE A 319 -18.80 -22.33 -32.13
CA ILE A 319 -19.92 -22.38 -31.16
C ILE A 319 -19.36 -22.55 -29.72
N PHE A 320 -18.52 -23.56 -29.50
CA PHE A 320 -17.98 -23.84 -28.17
C PHE A 320 -17.00 -22.77 -27.70
N PHE A 321 -16.18 -22.22 -28.60
CA PHE A 321 -15.35 -21.06 -28.32
C PHE A 321 -16.17 -19.84 -27.90
N ALA A 322 -17.24 -19.51 -28.65
CA ALA A 322 -18.13 -18.40 -28.30
C ALA A 322 -18.82 -18.61 -26.95
N THR A 323 -19.26 -19.84 -26.64
CA THR A 323 -19.87 -20.17 -25.35
C THR A 323 -18.91 -19.91 -24.19
N GLY A 324 -17.69 -20.44 -24.27
CA GLY A 324 -16.68 -20.23 -23.22
C GLY A 324 -16.21 -18.78 -23.11
N ALA A 325 -15.96 -18.15 -24.25
CA ALA A 325 -15.60 -16.74 -24.29
C ALA A 325 -16.67 -15.84 -23.66
N SER A 326 -17.96 -16.13 -23.91
CA SER A 326 -19.06 -15.37 -23.30
C SER A 326 -19.11 -15.48 -21.79
N VAL A 327 -18.93 -16.68 -21.22
CA VAL A 327 -18.87 -16.88 -19.76
C VAL A 327 -17.69 -16.12 -19.16
N GLY A 328 -16.54 -16.20 -19.83
CA GLY A 328 -15.33 -15.52 -19.36
C GLY A 328 -15.41 -14.00 -19.45
N VAL A 329 -15.92 -13.46 -20.56
CA VAL A 329 -16.13 -12.00 -20.72
C VAL A 329 -17.11 -11.49 -19.66
N LEU A 330 -18.26 -12.16 -19.48
CA LEU A 330 -19.24 -11.77 -18.47
C LEU A 330 -18.65 -11.88 -17.05
N GLY A 331 -17.94 -12.98 -16.75
CA GLY A 331 -17.27 -13.17 -15.46
C GLY A 331 -16.22 -12.09 -15.18
N THR A 332 -15.41 -11.72 -16.19
CA THR A 332 -14.40 -10.67 -16.10
C THR A 332 -15.04 -9.29 -15.87
N VAL A 333 -16.06 -8.94 -16.65
CA VAL A 333 -16.73 -7.62 -16.55
C VAL A 333 -17.43 -7.46 -15.19
N VAL A 334 -18.19 -8.48 -14.78
CA VAL A 334 -18.89 -8.45 -13.48
C VAL A 334 -17.90 -8.51 -12.33
N GLY A 335 -16.85 -9.35 -12.44
CA GLY A 335 -15.77 -9.44 -11.47
C GLY A 335 -15.02 -8.12 -11.31
N ALA A 336 -14.71 -7.44 -12.43
CA ALA A 336 -14.09 -6.13 -12.40
C ALA A 336 -15.01 -5.07 -11.76
N ALA A 337 -16.30 -5.04 -12.12
CA ALA A 337 -17.25 -4.10 -11.53
C ALA A 337 -17.39 -4.30 -10.00
N ILE A 338 -17.52 -5.55 -9.54
CA ILE A 338 -17.60 -5.87 -8.12
C ILE A 338 -16.26 -5.56 -7.42
N GLY A 339 -15.12 -5.94 -8.02
CA GLY A 339 -13.80 -5.68 -7.46
C GLY A 339 -13.51 -4.20 -7.28
N ILE A 340 -13.80 -3.37 -8.29
CA ILE A 340 -13.65 -1.92 -8.24
C ILE A 340 -14.56 -1.31 -7.17
N THR A 341 -15.85 -1.71 -7.15
CA THR A 341 -16.80 -1.20 -6.16
C THR A 341 -16.40 -1.57 -4.74
N PHE A 342 -15.93 -2.81 -4.53
CA PHE A 342 -15.47 -3.28 -3.23
C PHE A 342 -14.20 -2.54 -2.80
N ALA A 343 -13.19 -2.40 -3.69
CA ALA A 343 -11.97 -1.67 -3.42
C ALA A 343 -12.21 -0.20 -3.07
N ALA A 344 -13.13 0.47 -3.79
CA ALA A 344 -13.49 1.86 -3.53
C ALA A 344 -14.17 2.08 -2.17
N ASN A 345 -14.80 1.05 -1.59
CA ASN A 345 -15.53 1.13 -0.33
C ASN A 345 -14.89 0.28 0.79
N ILE A 346 -13.66 -0.18 0.62
CA ILE A 346 -13.06 -1.20 1.48
C ILE A 346 -12.96 -0.74 2.94
N ASP A 347 -12.62 0.52 3.20
CA ASP A 347 -12.54 1.05 4.56
C ASP A 347 -13.91 1.14 5.23
N ALA A 348 -14.94 1.55 4.51
CA ALA A 348 -16.32 1.55 5.00
C ALA A 348 -16.82 0.13 5.31
N ILE A 349 -16.49 -0.83 4.45
CA ILE A 349 -16.80 -2.26 4.65
C ILE A 349 -16.07 -2.79 5.89
N ARG A 350 -14.79 -2.46 6.05
CA ARG A 350 -13.99 -2.81 7.23
C ARG A 350 -14.64 -2.29 8.51
N VAL A 351 -14.93 -0.98 8.56
CA VAL A 351 -15.57 -0.35 9.73
C VAL A 351 -16.93 -1.02 10.03
N TRP A 352 -17.72 -1.30 9.01
CA TRP A 352 -19.00 -2.00 9.18
C TRP A 352 -18.82 -3.41 9.79
N ILE A 353 -17.83 -4.17 9.32
CA ILE A 353 -17.54 -5.51 9.86
C ILE A 353 -17.05 -5.39 11.31
N GLU A 354 -16.09 -4.48 11.59
CA GLU A 354 -15.53 -4.27 12.93
C GLU A 354 -16.60 -3.91 13.95
N THR A 355 -17.51 -3.02 13.58
CA THR A 355 -18.61 -2.57 14.45
C THR A 355 -19.68 -3.64 14.64
N THR A 356 -20.00 -4.42 13.59
CA THR A 356 -21.06 -5.44 13.62
C THR A 356 -20.63 -6.68 14.39
N PHE A 357 -19.38 -7.13 14.19
CA PHE A 357 -18.86 -8.36 14.79
C PHE A 357 -17.98 -8.13 16.02
N ASN A 358 -17.74 -6.85 16.40
CA ASN A 358 -16.88 -6.44 17.51
C ASN A 358 -15.47 -7.04 17.43
N VAL A 359 -14.91 -7.05 16.21
CA VAL A 359 -13.55 -7.54 15.90
C VAL A 359 -12.69 -6.39 15.40
N ASN A 360 -11.38 -6.43 15.68
CA ASN A 360 -10.44 -5.48 15.10
C ASN A 360 -9.69 -6.15 13.94
N LEU A 361 -10.05 -5.81 12.71
CA LEU A 361 -9.44 -6.37 11.49
C LEU A 361 -8.17 -5.63 11.07
N TRP A 362 -8.03 -4.36 11.48
CA TRP A 362 -6.93 -3.50 11.08
C TRP A 362 -6.28 -2.80 12.28
N PRO A 363 -5.57 -3.55 13.17
CA PRO A 363 -4.90 -2.94 14.32
C PRO A 363 -3.74 -2.04 13.83
N PRO A 364 -3.77 -0.72 14.11
CA PRO A 364 -2.73 0.21 13.67
C PRO A 364 -1.33 -0.12 14.20
N GLU A 365 -1.25 -0.80 15.36
CA GLU A 365 -0.01 -1.28 15.97
C GLU A 365 0.77 -2.24 15.06
N VAL A 366 0.07 -3.01 14.23
CA VAL A 366 0.63 -4.02 13.31
C VAL A 366 0.71 -3.49 11.88
N ARG A 367 -0.26 -2.64 11.49
CA ARG A 367 -0.43 -2.20 10.11
C ARG A 367 0.16 -0.82 9.81
N PHE A 368 0.71 -0.14 10.83
CA PHE A 368 1.31 1.20 10.75
C PHE A 368 0.34 2.33 10.40
N LEU A 369 -0.75 2.09 9.67
CA LEU A 369 -1.74 3.06 9.23
C LEU A 369 -3.04 2.92 10.01
N ALA A 370 -3.66 4.05 10.37
CA ALA A 370 -4.90 4.09 11.12
C ALA A 370 -6.13 3.65 10.29
N GLN A 371 -6.08 3.83 8.97
CA GLN A 371 -7.13 3.46 8.03
C GLN A 371 -6.63 2.42 7.03
N MET A 372 -7.54 1.66 6.44
CA MET A 372 -7.21 0.71 5.37
C MET A 372 -7.23 1.44 4.03
N PRO A 373 -6.05 1.80 3.50
CA PRO A 373 -5.99 2.57 2.26
C PRO A 373 -6.30 1.69 1.06
N SER A 374 -6.91 2.27 0.03
CA SER A 374 -7.12 1.62 -1.25
C SER A 374 -6.95 2.65 -2.37
N LYS A 375 -6.09 2.35 -3.33
CA LYS A 375 -5.87 3.18 -4.52
C LYS A 375 -6.04 2.32 -5.76
N ILE A 376 -7.09 2.63 -6.52
CA ILE A 376 -7.36 1.94 -7.79
C ILE A 376 -6.46 2.57 -8.86
N ASP A 377 -5.45 1.83 -9.31
CA ASP A 377 -4.66 2.21 -10.47
C ASP A 377 -5.36 1.74 -11.75
N SER A 378 -5.69 2.69 -12.62
CA SER A 378 -6.40 2.41 -13.88
C SER A 378 -5.57 1.54 -14.83
N THR A 379 -4.24 1.72 -14.85
CA THR A 379 -3.34 0.97 -15.74
C THR A 379 -3.28 -0.48 -15.32
N GLU A 380 -3.10 -0.74 -14.03
CA GLU A 380 -3.05 -2.10 -13.49
C GLU A 380 -4.41 -2.80 -13.58
N THR A 381 -5.51 -2.08 -13.30
CA THR A 381 -6.87 -2.61 -13.43
C THR A 381 -7.16 -3.02 -14.88
N ILE A 382 -6.81 -2.20 -15.86
CA ILE A 382 -6.95 -2.53 -17.28
C ILE A 382 -6.07 -3.73 -17.64
N LEU A 383 -4.83 -3.78 -17.15
CA LEU A 383 -3.94 -4.91 -17.38
C LEU A 383 -4.55 -6.22 -16.87
N VAL A 384 -5.09 -6.23 -15.66
CA VAL A 384 -5.79 -7.41 -15.08
C VAL A 384 -6.95 -7.85 -15.98
N ILE A 385 -7.79 -6.91 -16.39
CA ILE A 385 -8.94 -7.19 -17.30
C ILE A 385 -8.46 -7.79 -18.62
N VAL A 386 -7.46 -7.19 -19.25
CA VAL A 386 -6.91 -7.66 -20.53
C VAL A 386 -6.29 -9.05 -20.39
N VAL A 387 -5.49 -9.28 -19.35
CA VAL A 387 -4.89 -10.59 -19.09
C VAL A 387 -5.97 -11.65 -18.82
N ALA A 388 -6.99 -11.33 -18.04
CA ALA A 388 -8.10 -12.24 -17.77
C ALA A 388 -8.87 -12.59 -19.06
N LEU A 389 -9.13 -11.63 -19.94
CA LEU A 389 -9.77 -11.86 -21.22
C LEU A 389 -8.90 -12.73 -22.16
N VAL A 390 -7.61 -12.41 -22.28
CA VAL A 390 -6.68 -13.20 -23.11
C VAL A 390 -6.62 -14.65 -22.63
N LEU A 391 -6.51 -14.85 -21.32
CA LEU A 391 -6.49 -16.19 -20.75
C LEU A 391 -7.79 -16.94 -20.93
N THR A 392 -8.93 -16.26 -20.80
CA THR A 392 -10.25 -16.84 -21.09
C THR A 392 -10.34 -17.34 -22.54
N PHE A 393 -9.88 -16.52 -23.48
CA PHE A 393 -9.88 -16.92 -24.90
C PHE A 393 -8.93 -18.09 -25.16
N LEU A 394 -7.73 -18.08 -24.62
CA LEU A 394 -6.77 -19.18 -24.74
C LEU A 394 -7.28 -20.46 -24.08
N ALA A 395 -7.82 -20.37 -22.87
CA ALA A 395 -8.38 -21.50 -22.13
C ALA A 395 -9.58 -22.12 -22.84
N SER A 396 -10.39 -21.31 -23.52
CA SER A 396 -11.57 -21.77 -24.26
C SER A 396 -11.21 -22.46 -25.57
N LEU A 397 -10.01 -22.24 -26.11
CA LEU A 397 -9.61 -22.77 -27.42
C LEU A 397 -9.42 -24.30 -27.40
N TYR A 398 -8.78 -24.82 -26.36
CA TYR A 398 -8.50 -26.27 -26.23
C TYR A 398 -9.78 -27.11 -26.14
N PRO A 399 -10.76 -26.83 -25.26
CA PRO A 399 -12.03 -27.56 -25.23
C PRO A 399 -12.85 -27.41 -26.52
N ALA A 400 -12.87 -26.24 -27.12
CA ALA A 400 -13.55 -26.01 -28.40
C ALA A 400 -12.95 -26.83 -29.54
N TRP A 401 -11.62 -26.95 -29.58
CA TRP A 401 -10.92 -27.80 -30.52
C TRP A 401 -11.22 -29.29 -30.28
N LYS A 402 -11.26 -29.74 -29.03
CA LYS A 402 -11.64 -31.11 -28.66
C LYS A 402 -13.10 -31.40 -29.10
N ALA A 403 -14.04 -30.48 -28.87
CA ALA A 403 -15.42 -30.59 -29.34
C ALA A 403 -15.52 -30.75 -30.86
N ALA A 404 -14.73 -29.99 -31.61
CA ALA A 404 -14.75 -30.05 -33.07
C ALA A 404 -14.23 -31.38 -33.66
N ARG A 405 -13.40 -32.11 -32.89
CA ARG A 405 -12.81 -33.39 -33.31
C ARG A 405 -13.57 -34.62 -32.83
N LEU A 406 -14.70 -34.46 -32.09
CA LEU A 406 -15.54 -35.59 -31.72
C LEU A 406 -16.02 -36.37 -32.97
N ASP A 407 -15.85 -37.70 -32.90
CA ASP A 407 -16.36 -38.58 -33.94
C ASP A 407 -17.86 -38.86 -33.73
N PRO A 408 -18.74 -38.45 -34.67
CA PRO A 408 -20.17 -38.71 -34.58
C PRO A 408 -20.53 -40.19 -34.48
N VAL A 409 -19.75 -41.07 -35.12
CA VAL A 409 -20.02 -42.52 -35.16
C VAL A 409 -19.75 -43.15 -33.79
N GLU A 410 -18.62 -42.82 -33.17
CA GLU A 410 -18.31 -43.32 -31.83
C GLU A 410 -19.35 -42.89 -30.78
N VAL A 411 -19.71 -41.57 -30.79
CA VAL A 411 -20.62 -41.02 -29.78
C VAL A 411 -22.05 -41.59 -29.90
N LEU A 412 -22.51 -41.93 -31.12
CA LEU A 412 -23.86 -42.48 -31.37
C LEU A 412 -23.90 -44.01 -31.24
N ARG A 413 -22.75 -44.71 -31.24
CA ARG A 413 -22.69 -46.18 -31.23
C ARG A 413 -22.61 -46.76 -29.79
N TYR A 414 -22.04 -46.02 -28.83
CA TYR A 414 -21.83 -46.47 -27.48
C TYR A 414 -22.93 -46.07 -26.47
N GLU A 415 -24.22 -46.14 -26.91
CA GLU A 415 -25.40 -46.21 -26.01
C GLU A 415 -26.10 -47.52 -26.08
#